data_f1b87c16a41564d01c760e3223d6907c
#
_entry.id   f1b87c16a41564d01c760e3223d6907c
#
_cell.length_a   1.000
_cell.length_b   1.000
_cell.length_c   1.000
_cell.angle_alpha   90.00
_cell.angle_beta   90.00
_cell.angle_gamma   90.00
#
_symmetry.space_group_name_H-M   'P 1'
#
loop_
_entity.id
_entity.type
_entity.pdbx_description
1 polymer ?
#
loop_
_entity_poly.entity_id
_entity_poly.type
_entity_poly.pdbx_seq_one_letter_code
_entity_poly.pdbx_strand_id
1 'polypeptide(L)'
;STSQNSYVVSQALREHLEAGDEVIVTNQDHEANIGVWRRLEAAGIVIREWQVNPETAELEDKGLDALLNEKTRVVAFTHCSNIVGSINPIRKWADKIHAAGALAFVDGVSYAGHGLPNVDALGADIYFFSLYKVYGPHLGVMVMREAVNKTLPSQAHFFNVGSATSRFTPAGPDHAQIASVNGVIDYFEAIDAHH
;
A
#
# COMPACT_ATOMS: atom_id res chain seq x y z
N SER A 1 4.01 10.07 6.89
CA SER A 1 2.62 9.58 6.88
C SER A 1 2.41 8.57 5.74
N THR A 2 1.37 7.75 5.82
CA THR A 2 1.02 6.80 4.74
C THR A 2 0.66 7.50 3.43
N SER A 3 0.05 8.67 3.46
CA SER A 3 -0.19 9.47 2.26
C SER A 3 1.11 9.88 1.55
N GLN A 4 2.19 10.12 2.31
CA GLN A 4 3.52 10.37 1.73
C GLN A 4 4.09 9.08 1.12
N ASN A 5 3.90 7.92 1.78
CA ASN A 5 4.35 6.64 1.25
C ASN A 5 3.69 6.33 -0.11
N SER A 6 2.35 6.47 -0.19
CA SER A 6 1.61 6.28 -1.45
C SER A 6 2.09 7.26 -2.52
N TYR A 7 2.30 8.54 -2.16
CA TYR A 7 2.80 9.54 -3.09
C TYR A 7 4.19 9.19 -3.63
N VAL A 8 5.13 8.80 -2.76
CA VAL A 8 6.50 8.45 -3.16
C VAL A 8 6.50 7.24 -4.11
N VAL A 9 5.71 6.20 -3.80
CA VAL A 9 5.59 5.03 -4.67
C VAL A 9 4.92 5.39 -5.99
N SER A 10 3.91 6.27 -5.98
CA SER A 10 3.27 6.73 -7.22
C SER A 10 4.24 7.48 -8.13
N GLN A 11 5.18 8.27 -7.57
CA GLN A 11 6.22 8.91 -8.38
C GLN A 11 7.20 7.90 -8.99
N ALA A 12 7.62 6.89 -8.23
CA ALA A 12 8.46 5.82 -8.76
C ALA A 12 7.75 5.05 -9.88
N LEU A 13 6.46 4.75 -9.71
CA LEU A 13 5.66 4.08 -10.75
C LEU A 13 5.44 4.97 -11.98
N ARG A 14 5.27 6.28 -11.80
CA ARG A 14 5.19 7.22 -12.92
C ARG A 14 6.41 7.19 -13.83
N GLU A 15 7.60 6.97 -13.25
CA GLU A 15 8.86 6.86 -13.99
C GLU A 15 9.06 5.45 -14.59
N HIS A 16 8.37 4.44 -14.05
CA HIS A 16 8.53 3.04 -14.38
C HIS A 16 7.52 2.54 -15.42
N LEU A 17 6.28 3.02 -15.33
CA LEU A 17 5.19 2.59 -16.20
C LEU A 17 5.19 3.32 -17.54
N GLU A 18 4.64 2.66 -18.55
CA GLU A 18 4.50 3.20 -19.90
C GLU A 18 3.06 3.68 -20.16
N ALA A 19 2.91 4.63 -21.09
CA ALA A 19 1.58 5.09 -21.50
C ALA A 19 0.74 3.90 -22.03
N GLY A 20 -0.47 3.78 -21.51
CA GLY A 20 -1.38 2.67 -21.80
C GLY A 20 -1.31 1.51 -20.80
N ASP A 21 -0.33 1.49 -19.89
CA ASP A 21 -0.37 0.60 -18.73
C ASP A 21 -1.57 0.96 -17.83
N GLU A 22 -2.09 -0.04 -17.12
CA GLU A 22 -3.29 0.13 -16.29
C GLU A 22 -2.99 -0.01 -14.80
N VAL A 23 -3.60 0.88 -14.01
CA VAL A 23 -3.64 0.81 -12.55
C VAL A 23 -5.09 0.69 -12.11
N ILE A 24 -5.40 -0.35 -11.34
CA ILE A 24 -6.72 -0.55 -10.76
C ILE A 24 -6.72 0.07 -9.37
N VAL A 25 -7.71 0.91 -9.09
CA VAL A 25 -8.02 1.48 -7.77
C VAL A 25 -9.41 1.07 -7.34
N THR A 26 -9.76 1.26 -6.07
CA THR A 26 -11.14 0.98 -5.62
C THR A 26 -11.85 2.24 -5.17
N ASN A 27 -13.19 2.23 -5.18
CA ASN A 27 -13.98 3.28 -4.53
C ASN A 27 -14.29 2.97 -3.04
N GLN A 28 -13.69 1.90 -2.49
CA GLN A 28 -13.77 1.56 -1.06
C GLN A 28 -12.61 2.15 -0.26
N ASP A 29 -11.55 2.58 -0.92
CA ASP A 29 -10.32 3.07 -0.30
C ASP A 29 -10.44 4.49 0.24
N HIS A 30 -9.52 4.81 1.15
CA HIS A 30 -9.27 6.19 1.56
C HIS A 30 -8.60 6.97 0.41
N GLU A 31 -8.87 8.30 0.31
CA GLU A 31 -8.32 9.18 -0.73
C GLU A 31 -6.79 9.10 -0.85
N ALA A 32 -6.08 8.82 0.24
CA ALA A 32 -4.62 8.61 0.21
C ALA A 32 -4.17 7.45 -0.69
N ASN A 33 -5.05 6.47 -0.91
CA ASN A 33 -4.82 5.32 -1.79
C ASN A 33 -5.66 5.36 -3.08
N ILE A 34 -6.24 6.49 -3.42
CA ILE A 34 -6.99 6.70 -4.68
C ILE A 34 -6.38 7.85 -5.47
N GLY A 35 -6.34 9.04 -4.88
CA GLY A 35 -6.00 10.28 -5.57
C GLY A 35 -4.58 10.31 -6.12
N VAL A 36 -3.63 9.66 -5.46
CA VAL A 36 -2.24 9.60 -5.94
C VAL A 36 -2.12 8.83 -7.25
N TRP A 37 -2.90 7.77 -7.42
CA TRP A 37 -2.93 6.93 -8.62
C TRP A 37 -3.62 7.64 -9.79
N ARG A 38 -4.73 8.32 -9.53
CA ARG A 38 -5.44 9.10 -10.56
C ARG A 38 -4.57 10.18 -11.20
N ARG A 39 -3.59 10.72 -10.48
CA ARG A 39 -2.64 11.68 -11.04
C ARG A 39 -1.74 11.08 -12.12
N LEU A 40 -1.59 9.77 -12.20
CA LEU A 40 -0.80 9.09 -13.23
C LEU A 40 -1.45 9.18 -14.62
N GLU A 41 -2.74 9.53 -14.72
CA GLU A 41 -3.42 9.79 -15.99
C GLU A 41 -2.69 10.87 -16.81
N ALA A 42 -2.07 11.85 -16.13
CA ALA A 42 -1.27 12.89 -16.78
C ALA A 42 0.00 12.35 -17.48
N ALA A 43 0.43 11.12 -17.13
CA ALA A 43 1.52 10.40 -17.78
C ALA A 43 1.02 9.35 -18.80
N GLY A 44 -0.27 9.34 -19.10
CA GLY A 44 -0.87 8.39 -20.05
C GLY A 44 -1.23 7.02 -19.45
N ILE A 45 -1.14 6.86 -18.14
CA ILE A 45 -1.55 5.64 -17.45
C ILE A 45 -3.08 5.59 -17.37
N VAL A 46 -3.66 4.44 -17.62
CA VAL A 46 -5.11 4.23 -17.58
C VAL A 46 -5.53 3.81 -16.17
N ILE A 47 -6.40 4.61 -15.56
CA ILE A 47 -6.95 4.27 -14.25
C ILE A 47 -8.27 3.54 -14.41
N ARG A 48 -8.35 2.34 -13.85
CA ARG A 48 -9.56 1.52 -13.78
C ARG A 48 -10.11 1.53 -12.36
N GLU A 49 -11.41 1.61 -12.19
CA GLU A 49 -12.04 1.61 -10.87
C GLU A 49 -12.78 0.28 -10.61
N TRP A 50 -12.30 -0.45 -9.62
CA TRP A 50 -12.98 -1.60 -9.05
C TRP A 50 -14.02 -1.12 -8.04
N GLN A 51 -15.28 -1.19 -8.45
CA GLN A 51 -16.39 -0.65 -7.67
C GLN A 51 -16.92 -1.68 -6.67
N VAL A 52 -17.31 -1.18 -5.49
CA VAL A 52 -18.05 -1.96 -4.51
C VAL A 52 -19.43 -2.36 -5.07
N ASN A 53 -19.95 -3.44 -4.56
CA ASN A 53 -21.37 -3.77 -4.73
C ASN A 53 -22.20 -2.68 -4.02
N PRO A 54 -23.14 -2.00 -4.71
CA PRO A 54 -23.90 -0.88 -4.14
C PRO A 54 -24.85 -1.26 -3.00
N GLU A 55 -25.21 -2.55 -2.88
CA GLU A 55 -26.11 -3.04 -1.83
C GLU A 55 -25.35 -3.40 -0.55
N THR A 56 -24.10 -3.92 -0.68
CA THR A 56 -23.30 -4.39 0.47
C THR A 56 -22.15 -3.47 0.81
N ALA A 57 -21.76 -2.55 -0.06
CA ALA A 57 -20.57 -1.72 0.00
C ALA A 57 -19.25 -2.54 0.06
N GLU A 58 -19.29 -3.81 -0.34
CA GLU A 58 -18.15 -4.71 -0.37
C GLU A 58 -17.56 -4.83 -1.78
N LEU A 59 -16.24 -5.03 -1.83
CA LEU A 59 -15.55 -5.41 -3.07
C LEU A 59 -15.77 -6.89 -3.34
N GLU A 60 -16.04 -7.23 -4.58
CA GLU A 60 -16.30 -8.61 -4.99
C GLU A 60 -15.26 -9.10 -6.01
N ASP A 61 -14.92 -10.39 -5.93
CA ASP A 61 -14.00 -11.06 -6.85
C ASP A 61 -14.32 -10.81 -8.33
N LYS A 62 -15.61 -10.88 -8.68
CA LYS A 62 -16.06 -10.69 -10.07
C LYS A 62 -15.67 -9.33 -10.64
N GLY A 63 -15.63 -8.30 -9.77
CA GLY A 63 -15.22 -6.96 -10.18
C GLY A 63 -13.73 -6.89 -10.49
N LEU A 64 -12.90 -7.53 -9.67
CA LEU A 64 -11.46 -7.65 -9.92
C LEU A 64 -11.20 -8.48 -11.19
N ASP A 65 -11.83 -9.65 -11.30
CA ASP A 65 -11.66 -10.56 -12.44
C ASP A 65 -12.02 -9.91 -13.79
N ALA A 66 -13.01 -9.02 -13.80
CA ALA A 66 -13.43 -8.29 -14.99
C ALA A 66 -12.45 -7.18 -15.42
N LEU A 67 -11.61 -6.69 -14.51
CA LEU A 67 -10.68 -5.58 -14.75
C LEU A 67 -9.26 -6.06 -15.06
N LEU A 68 -8.84 -7.21 -14.50
CA LEU A 68 -7.49 -7.74 -14.70
C LEU A 68 -7.27 -8.13 -16.16
N ASN A 69 -6.16 -7.66 -16.74
CA ASN A 69 -5.74 -7.97 -18.10
C ASN A 69 -4.22 -7.83 -18.25
N GLU A 70 -3.70 -8.08 -19.45
CA GLU A 70 -2.24 -8.04 -19.73
C GLU A 70 -1.61 -6.65 -19.60
N LYS A 71 -2.39 -5.57 -19.54
CA LYS A 71 -1.91 -4.21 -19.32
C LYS A 71 -1.94 -3.80 -17.85
N THR A 72 -2.58 -4.57 -16.98
CA THR A 72 -2.65 -4.29 -15.55
C THR A 72 -1.24 -4.40 -14.95
N ARG A 73 -0.78 -3.35 -14.27
CA ARG A 73 0.53 -3.30 -13.59
C ARG A 73 0.42 -3.21 -12.08
N VAL A 74 -0.60 -2.54 -11.60
CA VAL A 74 -0.80 -2.34 -10.16
C VAL A 74 -2.29 -2.44 -9.84
N VAL A 75 -2.61 -3.10 -8.73
CA VAL A 75 -3.93 -3.02 -8.11
C VAL A 75 -3.74 -2.46 -6.71
N ALA A 76 -4.30 -1.27 -6.46
CA ALA A 76 -4.27 -0.59 -5.17
C ALA A 76 -5.62 -0.75 -4.47
N PHE A 77 -5.62 -1.35 -3.28
CA PHE A 77 -6.84 -1.66 -2.53
C PHE A 77 -6.61 -1.71 -1.03
N THR A 78 -7.68 -1.54 -0.24
CA THR A 78 -7.59 -1.53 1.22
C THR A 78 -7.69 -2.93 1.83
N HIS A 79 -7.00 -3.16 2.94
CA HIS A 79 -7.16 -4.37 3.75
C HIS A 79 -8.45 -4.33 4.56
N CYS A 80 -8.75 -3.16 5.12
CA CYS A 80 -9.99 -2.93 5.87
C CYS A 80 -10.53 -1.55 5.51
N SER A 81 -11.79 -1.49 5.10
CA SER A 81 -12.43 -0.21 4.79
C SER A 81 -12.53 0.68 6.03
N ASN A 82 -12.07 1.92 5.90
CA ASN A 82 -12.20 2.92 6.95
C ASN A 82 -13.63 3.48 7.09
N ILE A 83 -14.54 3.14 6.18
CA ILE A 83 -15.92 3.60 6.17
C ILE A 83 -16.86 2.51 6.70
N VAL A 84 -16.81 1.31 6.11
CA VAL A 84 -17.76 0.23 6.41
C VAL A 84 -17.16 -0.89 7.27
N GLY A 85 -15.84 -0.88 7.49
CA GLY A 85 -15.15 -1.85 8.35
C GLY A 85 -15.02 -3.26 7.76
N SER A 86 -15.40 -3.48 6.51
CA SER A 86 -15.22 -4.78 5.85
C SER A 86 -13.74 -5.12 5.70
N ILE A 87 -13.38 -6.37 5.99
CA ILE A 87 -12.01 -6.90 5.85
C ILE A 87 -11.91 -7.67 4.55
N ASN A 88 -11.00 -7.24 3.70
CA ASN A 88 -10.79 -7.79 2.38
C ASN A 88 -9.83 -9.00 2.41
N PRO A 89 -10.05 -10.06 1.59
CA PRO A 89 -9.25 -11.27 1.57
C PRO A 89 -7.96 -11.08 0.77
N ILE A 90 -6.99 -10.33 1.35
CA ILE A 90 -5.78 -9.86 0.69
C ILE A 90 -5.03 -10.98 -0.03
N ARG A 91 -4.78 -12.12 0.65
CA ARG A 91 -4.02 -13.23 0.07
C ARG A 91 -4.67 -13.75 -1.21
N LYS A 92 -5.99 -13.95 -1.19
CA LYS A 92 -6.74 -14.44 -2.34
C LYS A 92 -6.64 -13.50 -3.53
N TRP A 93 -6.73 -12.20 -3.28
CA TRP A 93 -6.67 -11.20 -4.35
C TRP A 93 -5.24 -10.96 -4.83
N ALA A 94 -4.26 -10.98 -3.94
CA ALA A 94 -2.85 -10.92 -4.32
C ALA A 94 -2.47 -12.06 -5.28
N ASP A 95 -2.93 -13.29 -5.02
CA ASP A 95 -2.67 -14.43 -5.91
C ASP A 95 -3.26 -14.22 -7.32
N LYS A 96 -4.47 -13.65 -7.43
CA LYS A 96 -5.09 -13.30 -8.71
C LYS A 96 -4.33 -12.18 -9.44
N ILE A 97 -3.93 -11.16 -8.69
CA ILE A 97 -3.18 -10.01 -9.21
C ILE A 97 -1.82 -10.48 -9.75
N HIS A 98 -1.13 -11.32 -9.01
CA HIS A 98 0.15 -11.91 -9.44
C HIS A 98 -0.01 -12.81 -10.67
N ALA A 99 -1.10 -13.58 -10.75
CA ALA A 99 -1.38 -14.40 -11.94
C ALA A 99 -1.59 -13.56 -13.21
N ALA A 100 -2.02 -12.31 -13.08
CA ALA A 100 -2.10 -11.32 -14.16
C ALA A 100 -0.77 -10.57 -14.43
N GLY A 101 0.28 -10.83 -13.63
CA GLY A 101 1.58 -10.15 -13.74
C GLY A 101 1.63 -8.76 -13.13
N ALA A 102 0.65 -8.40 -12.30
CA ALA A 102 0.55 -7.10 -11.64
C ALA A 102 1.02 -7.13 -10.17
N LEU A 103 1.25 -5.95 -9.59
CA LEU A 103 1.64 -5.75 -8.20
C LEU A 103 0.41 -5.47 -7.33
N ALA A 104 0.38 -6.09 -6.13
CA ALA A 104 -0.62 -5.84 -5.09
C ALA A 104 -0.13 -4.76 -4.12
N PHE A 105 -0.74 -3.56 -4.19
CA PHE A 105 -0.47 -2.43 -3.30
C PHE A 105 -1.60 -2.30 -2.27
N VAL A 106 -1.31 -2.51 -1.00
CA VAL A 106 -2.33 -2.69 0.04
C VAL A 106 -2.26 -1.61 1.11
N ASP A 107 -3.37 -0.90 1.30
CA ASP A 107 -3.58 0.00 2.43
C ASP A 107 -4.07 -0.78 3.66
N GLY A 108 -3.18 -0.95 4.64
CA GLY A 108 -3.47 -1.60 5.91
C GLY A 108 -3.78 -0.65 7.07
N VAL A 109 -3.96 0.65 6.79
CA VAL A 109 -4.09 1.69 7.84
C VAL A 109 -5.24 1.41 8.80
N SER A 110 -6.38 0.98 8.31
CA SER A 110 -7.53 0.68 9.15
C SER A 110 -7.49 -0.72 9.77
N TYR A 111 -6.73 -1.64 9.19
CA TYR A 111 -6.57 -2.99 9.73
C TYR A 111 -5.57 -3.08 10.88
N ALA A 112 -4.43 -2.40 10.78
CA ALA A 112 -3.29 -2.58 11.68
C ALA A 112 -3.62 -2.31 13.16
N GLY A 113 -4.60 -1.44 13.46
CA GLY A 113 -5.06 -1.17 14.82
C GLY A 113 -5.95 -2.26 15.42
N HIS A 114 -6.43 -3.20 14.62
CA HIS A 114 -7.34 -4.28 15.04
C HIS A 114 -6.69 -5.66 14.98
N GLY A 115 -5.53 -5.78 14.35
CA GLY A 115 -4.73 -6.99 14.27
C GLY A 115 -3.46 -6.70 13.47
N LEU A 116 -2.29 -6.82 14.10
CA LEU A 116 -1.03 -6.59 13.41
C LEU A 116 -0.89 -7.56 12.23
N PRO A 117 -0.67 -7.05 11.01
CA PRO A 117 -0.67 -7.90 9.82
C PRO A 117 0.62 -8.72 9.71
N ASN A 118 0.50 -10.00 9.38
CA ASN A 118 1.62 -10.77 8.84
C ASN A 118 1.71 -10.50 7.33
N VAL A 119 2.48 -9.50 6.93
CA VAL A 119 2.55 -9.02 5.54
C VAL A 119 3.06 -10.10 4.58
N ASP A 120 3.98 -10.96 5.02
CA ASP A 120 4.48 -12.06 4.19
C ASP A 120 3.37 -13.07 3.85
N ALA A 121 2.55 -13.42 4.86
CA ALA A 121 1.41 -14.33 4.65
C ALA A 121 0.33 -13.74 3.76
N LEU A 122 0.15 -12.41 3.78
CA LEU A 122 -0.82 -11.70 2.94
C LEU A 122 -0.46 -11.69 1.46
N GLY A 123 0.82 -11.82 1.13
CA GLY A 123 1.26 -11.80 -0.26
C GLY A 123 1.26 -10.42 -0.93
N ALA A 124 1.08 -9.34 -0.19
CA ALA A 124 1.18 -7.99 -0.72
C ALA A 124 2.61 -7.68 -1.19
N ASP A 125 2.76 -6.97 -2.31
CA ASP A 125 4.05 -6.49 -2.79
C ASP A 125 4.48 -5.23 -2.07
N ILE A 126 3.52 -4.36 -1.78
CA ILE A 126 3.68 -3.17 -0.96
C ILE A 126 2.51 -3.12 0.01
N TYR A 127 2.81 -2.98 1.29
CA TYR A 127 1.83 -2.84 2.36
C TYR A 127 2.21 -1.66 3.24
N PHE A 128 1.27 -0.79 3.55
CA PHE A 128 1.55 0.34 4.42
C PHE A 128 0.47 0.55 5.48
N PHE A 129 0.87 1.15 6.60
CA PHE A 129 -0.03 1.56 7.66
C PHE A 129 0.53 2.74 8.46
N SER A 130 -0.30 3.34 9.30
CA SER A 130 0.08 4.49 10.13
C SER A 130 0.26 4.09 11.58
N LEU A 131 1.41 4.42 12.17
CA LEU A 131 1.69 4.11 13.57
C LEU A 131 0.74 4.82 14.54
N TYR A 132 0.21 6.01 14.20
CA TYR A 132 -0.76 6.68 15.07
C TYR A 132 -2.07 5.89 15.26
N LYS A 133 -2.36 4.92 14.40
CA LYS A 133 -3.50 4.00 14.57
C LYS A 133 -3.16 2.75 15.39
N VAL A 134 -1.90 2.61 15.79
CA VAL A 134 -1.38 1.55 16.66
C VAL A 134 -0.63 2.15 17.85
N TYR A 135 -1.17 3.22 18.41
CA TYR A 135 -0.65 3.93 19.60
C TYR A 135 0.72 4.59 19.43
N GLY A 136 1.20 4.76 18.23
CA GLY A 136 2.49 5.34 17.90
C GLY A 136 2.44 6.78 17.39
N PRO A 137 3.58 7.33 16.98
CA PRO A 137 3.68 8.68 16.41
C PRO A 137 3.06 8.78 15.03
N HIS A 138 2.98 10.01 14.51
CA HIS A 138 2.45 10.31 13.17
C HIS A 138 3.43 9.90 12.05
N LEU A 139 3.78 8.63 12.03
CA LEU A 139 4.70 8.02 11.08
C LEU A 139 3.99 6.95 10.24
N GLY A 140 4.25 6.93 8.93
CA GLY A 140 3.80 5.88 8.03
C GLY A 140 4.86 4.79 7.90
N VAL A 141 4.48 3.56 8.14
CA VAL A 141 5.32 2.38 7.85
C VAL A 141 4.96 1.87 6.45
N MET A 142 5.97 1.50 5.69
CA MET A 142 5.80 0.84 4.40
C MET A 142 6.71 -0.40 4.36
N VAL A 143 6.09 -1.54 4.13
CA VAL A 143 6.77 -2.80 3.85
C VAL A 143 6.71 -3.03 2.35
N MET A 144 7.85 -3.25 1.73
CA MET A 144 7.97 -3.48 0.29
C MET A 144 8.81 -4.73 0.04
N ARG A 145 8.35 -5.61 -0.85
CA ARG A 145 9.13 -6.77 -1.25
C ARG A 145 10.45 -6.35 -1.90
N GLU A 146 11.51 -7.09 -1.61
CA GLU A 146 12.86 -6.78 -2.10
C GLU A 146 12.93 -6.68 -3.64
N ALA A 147 12.23 -7.56 -4.33
CA ALA A 147 12.15 -7.54 -5.80
C ALA A 147 11.56 -6.23 -6.31
N VAL A 148 10.47 -5.74 -5.73
CA VAL A 148 9.84 -4.47 -6.08
C VAL A 148 10.74 -3.30 -5.73
N ASN A 149 11.36 -3.32 -4.55
CA ASN A 149 12.31 -2.30 -4.12
C ASN A 149 13.48 -2.14 -5.12
N LYS A 150 14.00 -3.24 -5.66
CA LYS A 150 15.10 -3.22 -6.64
C LYS A 150 14.67 -2.74 -8.03
N THR A 151 13.43 -3.02 -8.41
CA THR A 151 12.92 -2.74 -9.76
C THR A 151 12.46 -1.30 -9.93
N LEU A 152 11.77 -0.74 -8.93
CA LEU A 152 11.24 0.62 -9.03
C LEU A 152 12.36 1.66 -8.93
N PRO A 153 12.28 2.78 -9.69
CA PRO A 153 13.20 3.90 -9.59
C PRO A 153 13.26 4.47 -8.17
N SER A 154 14.48 4.75 -7.71
CA SER A 154 14.69 5.36 -6.39
C SER A 154 14.18 6.79 -6.36
N GLN A 155 13.48 7.13 -5.29
CA GLN A 155 12.98 8.49 -5.03
C GLN A 155 13.83 9.22 -3.96
N ALA A 156 14.94 8.62 -3.56
CA ALA A 156 15.87 9.19 -2.60
C ALA A 156 16.82 10.21 -3.25
N HIS A 157 17.50 11.01 -2.42
CA HIS A 157 18.64 11.81 -2.86
C HIS A 157 19.69 10.93 -3.55
N PHE A 158 20.40 11.49 -4.53
CA PHE A 158 21.36 10.77 -5.37
C PHE A 158 22.42 10.00 -4.56
N PHE A 159 22.83 10.51 -3.40
CA PHE A 159 23.81 9.86 -2.52
C PHE A 159 23.24 8.67 -1.73
N ASN A 160 21.92 8.46 -1.74
CA ASN A 160 21.22 7.35 -1.07
C ASN A 160 20.68 6.30 -2.04
N VAL A 161 20.86 6.45 -3.34
CA VAL A 161 20.30 5.56 -4.37
C VAL A 161 20.74 4.10 -4.19
N GLY A 162 21.94 3.86 -3.66
CA GLY A 162 22.46 2.52 -3.37
C GLY A 162 21.98 1.89 -2.07
N SER A 163 21.28 2.65 -1.23
CA SER A 163 20.78 2.15 0.08
C SER A 163 19.41 1.51 -0.08
N ALA A 164 19.33 0.19 0.13
CA ALA A 164 18.07 -0.56 0.04
C ALA A 164 16.96 0.00 0.95
N THR A 165 17.32 0.52 2.12
CA THR A 165 16.37 1.06 3.12
C THR A 165 15.96 2.51 2.86
N SER A 166 16.73 3.26 2.06
CA SER A 166 16.51 4.69 1.85
C SER A 166 15.92 5.04 0.48
N ARG A 167 15.81 4.06 -0.44
CA ARG A 167 15.37 4.30 -1.84
C ARG A 167 14.03 5.03 -1.97
N PHE A 168 13.13 4.86 -1.00
CA PHE A 168 11.81 5.49 -0.96
C PHE A 168 11.67 6.52 0.17
N THR A 169 12.81 7.04 0.67
CA THR A 169 12.87 8.12 1.64
C THR A 169 13.44 9.37 0.95
N PRO A 170 12.59 10.28 0.44
CA PRO A 170 13.04 11.40 -0.41
C PRO A 170 13.80 12.50 0.34
N ALA A 171 13.77 12.47 1.68
CA ALA A 171 14.47 13.44 2.53
C ALA A 171 15.10 12.74 3.74
N GLY A 172 15.81 13.48 4.59
CA GLY A 172 16.31 12.96 5.86
C GLY A 172 15.15 12.50 6.74
N PRO A 173 15.20 11.28 7.32
CA PRO A 173 14.14 10.78 8.18
C PRO A 173 14.15 11.49 9.54
N ASP A 174 12.97 11.57 10.19
CA ASP A 174 12.87 11.99 11.59
C ASP A 174 13.30 10.82 12.49
N HIS A 175 14.59 10.84 12.88
CA HIS A 175 15.18 9.78 13.69
C HIS A 175 14.54 9.66 15.07
N ALA A 176 14.04 10.76 15.66
CA ALA A 176 13.38 10.75 16.95
C ALA A 176 12.04 9.99 16.88
N GLN A 177 11.23 10.28 15.85
CA GLN A 177 9.99 9.55 15.62
C GLN A 177 10.25 8.06 15.29
N ILE A 178 11.27 7.76 14.49
CA ILE A 178 11.62 6.37 14.18
C ILE A 178 12.04 5.62 15.44
N ALA A 179 12.88 6.22 16.28
CA ALA A 179 13.31 5.61 17.54
C ALA A 179 12.15 5.35 18.52
N SER A 180 11.12 6.19 18.51
CA SER A 180 9.93 6.02 19.35
C SER A 180 9.07 4.81 19.00
N VAL A 181 9.29 4.18 17.83
CA VAL A 181 8.58 2.95 17.42
C VAL A 181 8.84 1.79 18.38
N ASN A 182 10.02 1.74 19.03
CA ASN A 182 10.29 0.74 20.05
C ASN A 182 9.27 0.79 21.19
N GLY A 183 8.86 2.00 21.60
CA GLY A 183 7.83 2.15 22.64
C GLY A 183 6.45 1.60 22.24
N VAL A 184 6.13 1.50 20.94
CA VAL A 184 4.93 0.82 20.46
C VAL A 184 5.05 -0.68 20.65
N ILE A 185 6.22 -1.25 20.35
CA ILE A 185 6.51 -2.69 20.53
C ILE A 185 6.41 -3.03 22.02
N ASP A 186 7.13 -2.29 22.86
CA ASP A 186 7.14 -2.46 24.33
C ASP A 186 5.70 -2.40 24.90
N TYR A 187 4.87 -1.51 24.37
CA TYR A 187 3.46 -1.38 24.79
C TYR A 187 2.65 -2.64 24.47
N PHE A 188 2.77 -3.18 23.25
CA PHE A 188 2.06 -4.41 22.86
C PHE A 188 2.57 -5.62 23.63
N GLU A 189 3.89 -5.74 23.84
CA GLU A 189 4.48 -6.81 24.66
C GLU A 189 3.99 -6.75 26.11
N ALA A 190 3.87 -5.54 26.68
CA ALA A 190 3.34 -5.35 28.04
C ALA A 190 1.86 -5.76 28.15
N ILE A 191 1.05 -5.47 27.10
CA ILE A 191 -0.36 -5.90 27.05
C ILE A 191 -0.44 -7.43 26.99
N ASP A 192 0.32 -8.06 26.10
CA ASP A 192 0.33 -9.51 25.92
C ASP A 192 0.76 -10.22 27.22
N ALA A 193 1.78 -9.69 27.89
CA ALA A 193 2.24 -10.23 29.17
C ALA A 193 1.24 -10.05 30.34
N HIS A 194 0.27 -9.11 30.22
CA HIS A 194 -0.73 -8.86 31.24
C HIS A 194 -1.96 -9.77 31.10
N HIS A 195 -2.24 -10.27 29.93
CA HIS A 195 -3.42 -11.10 29.61
C HIS A 195 -3.06 -12.55 29.35
#